data_fb5447f949e6b6c827d7f2afdf381ad5
#
_entry.id   fb5447f949e6b6c827d7f2afdf381ad5
#
_cell.length_a   1.000
_cell.length_b   1.000
_cell.length_c   1.000
_cell.angle_alpha   90.00
_cell.angle_beta   90.00
_cell.angle_gamma   90.00
#
_symmetry.space_group_name_H-M   'P 1'
#
loop_
_entity.id
_entity.type
_entity.pdbx_description
1 polymer ?
#
loop_
_entity_poly.entity_id
_entity_poly.type
_entity_poly.pdbx_seq_one_letter_code
_entity_poly.pdbx_strand_id
1 'polypeptide(L)'
;GRLNCIDPSSAIYLAESKLKKYDNAFFYKETVDACSLENESQDFGYSLGVLHHIPDTQKAIKDCAIKLKKGAPFLLYLYYDFEDKPALFKLIWKLTDLIRLKVISKLPPRIKKTICSIIAITIYYPLAKFSRILEILGLNVENIPLSDYRNKSFYIMSNDALDRFGTKLEQRFSKKDITNMLKNSGFHKITFSNKTPYWTCISYKA
;
A
#
# COMPACT_ATOMS: atom_id res chain seq x y z
N GLY A 1 0.33 17.54 18.24
CA GLY A 1 0.26 16.09 18.53
C GLY A 1 1.63 15.45 18.37
N ARG A 2 1.81 14.26 18.92
CA ARG A 2 3.00 13.45 18.77
C ARG A 2 2.83 12.45 17.64
N LEU A 3 3.81 12.33 16.73
CA LEU A 3 3.85 11.36 15.64
C LEU A 3 4.86 10.25 15.98
N ASN A 4 4.39 9.01 16.06
CA ASN A 4 5.24 7.84 16.27
C ASN A 4 5.30 7.05 14.94
N CYS A 5 6.48 7.01 14.32
CA CYS A 5 6.75 6.29 13.06
C CYS A 5 7.40 4.95 13.39
N ILE A 6 6.80 3.84 12.95
CA ILE A 6 7.29 2.49 13.22
C ILE A 6 7.57 1.81 11.88
N ASP A 7 8.79 1.34 11.66
CA ASP A 7 9.19 0.55 10.49
C ASP A 7 10.44 -0.27 10.80
N PRO A 8 10.41 -1.61 10.67
CA PRO A 8 11.56 -2.46 11.00
C PRO A 8 12.71 -2.36 9.98
N SER A 9 12.47 -1.77 8.83
CA SER A 9 13.45 -1.63 7.76
C SER A 9 14.31 -0.38 7.88
N SER A 10 15.30 -0.27 7.00
CA SER A 10 16.12 0.95 6.90
C SER A 10 15.36 2.17 6.35
N ALA A 11 14.13 2.00 5.86
CA ALA A 11 13.30 3.11 5.39
C ALA A 11 13.00 4.11 6.53
N ILE A 12 12.99 3.68 7.78
CA ILE A 12 12.81 4.53 8.95
C ILE A 12 13.84 5.66 9.03
N TYR A 13 15.10 5.39 8.65
CA TYR A 13 16.16 6.41 8.66
C TYR A 13 15.94 7.49 7.61
N LEU A 14 15.31 7.13 6.46
CA LEU A 14 14.94 8.12 5.46
C LEU A 14 13.78 8.98 5.95
N ALA A 15 12.79 8.39 6.63
CA ALA A 15 11.71 9.13 7.26
C ALA A 15 12.25 10.09 8.32
N GLU A 16 13.13 9.61 9.19
CA GLU A 16 13.82 10.41 10.22
C GLU A 16 14.57 11.59 9.60
N SER A 17 15.39 11.35 8.56
CA SER A 17 16.15 12.41 7.90
C SER A 17 15.29 13.53 7.31
N LYS A 18 14.07 13.20 6.85
CA LYS A 18 13.12 14.17 6.27
C LYS A 18 12.29 14.89 7.34
N LEU A 19 11.99 14.22 8.43
CA LEU A 19 11.08 14.70 9.46
C LEU A 19 11.76 15.20 10.73
N LYS A 20 13.09 15.03 10.88
CA LYS A 20 13.86 15.48 12.06
C LYS A 20 13.76 16.96 12.39
N LYS A 21 13.26 17.78 11.44
CA LYS A 21 12.97 19.20 11.68
C LYS A 21 11.71 19.43 12.54
N TYR A 22 10.95 18.37 12.82
CA TYR A 22 9.75 18.42 13.65
C TYR A 22 10.03 17.77 15.00
N ASP A 23 10.00 18.50 16.09
CA ASP A 23 10.33 18.03 17.44
C ASP A 23 9.32 17.01 17.99
N ASN A 24 8.17 16.87 17.34
CA ASN A 24 7.10 15.97 17.71
C ASN A 24 7.07 14.65 16.94
N ALA A 25 8.08 14.36 16.10
CA ALA A 25 8.21 13.12 15.36
C ALA A 25 9.24 12.17 15.99
N PHE A 26 8.84 10.95 16.27
CA PHE A 26 9.66 9.91 16.91
C PHE A 26 9.72 8.68 16.01
N PHE A 27 10.87 8.01 15.96
CA PHE A 27 11.15 6.95 14.99
C PHE A 27 11.59 5.68 15.72
N TYR A 28 10.92 4.58 15.40
CA TYR A 28 11.14 3.26 16.01
C TYR A 28 11.49 2.26 14.89
N LYS A 29 12.73 1.76 14.90
CA LYS A 29 13.16 0.70 13.99
C LYS A 29 12.74 -0.67 14.55
N GLU A 30 11.45 -0.87 14.66
CA GLU A 30 10.84 -2.01 15.34
C GLU A 30 9.64 -2.50 14.53
N THR A 31 9.21 -3.72 14.77
CA THR A 31 7.89 -4.20 14.31
C THR A 31 6.81 -3.75 15.30
N VAL A 32 5.56 -3.64 14.85
CA VAL A 32 4.48 -3.13 15.71
C VAL A 32 4.24 -4.02 16.94
N ASP A 33 4.39 -5.35 16.80
CA ASP A 33 4.23 -6.31 17.89
C ASP A 33 5.33 -6.21 18.95
N ALA A 34 6.57 -5.89 18.54
CA ALA A 34 7.72 -5.72 19.43
C ALA A 34 8.03 -4.26 19.79
N CYS A 35 7.18 -3.33 19.32
CA CYS A 35 7.41 -1.91 19.50
C CYS A 35 7.34 -1.50 20.98
N SER A 36 8.31 -0.67 21.39
CA SER A 36 8.44 -0.10 22.74
C SER A 36 7.32 0.87 23.14
N LEU A 37 6.42 1.24 22.22
CA LEU A 37 5.22 2.01 22.55
C LEU A 37 4.31 1.22 23.48
N GLU A 38 3.77 1.89 24.49
CA GLU A 38 2.81 1.31 25.43
C GLU A 38 1.52 0.89 24.68
N ASN A 39 0.88 -0.16 25.17
CA ASN A 39 -0.43 -0.58 24.66
C ASN A 39 -1.47 0.48 25.04
N GLU A 40 -2.51 0.59 24.21
CA GLU A 40 -3.62 1.55 24.40
C GLU A 40 -3.15 3.00 24.62
N SER A 41 -2.04 3.39 23.98
CA SER A 41 -1.43 4.73 24.15
C SER A 41 -1.69 5.67 22.97
N GLN A 42 -2.06 5.14 21.80
CA GLN A 42 -2.20 5.93 20.58
C GLN A 42 -3.65 6.39 20.36
N ASP A 43 -3.84 7.69 20.12
CA ASP A 43 -5.16 8.30 19.88
C ASP A 43 -5.65 8.11 18.43
N PHE A 44 -4.74 7.78 17.51
CA PHE A 44 -4.98 7.54 16.09
C PHE A 44 -3.89 6.64 15.51
N GLY A 45 -4.25 5.76 14.60
CA GLY A 45 -3.29 4.96 13.85
C GLY A 45 -3.57 5.00 12.35
N TYR A 46 -2.52 4.84 11.53
CA TYR A 46 -2.71 4.60 10.11
C TYR A 46 -1.64 3.67 9.54
N SER A 47 -2.04 2.89 8.55
CA SER A 47 -1.15 2.06 7.74
C SER A 47 -1.63 2.08 6.29
N LEU A 48 -0.86 2.71 5.44
CA LEU A 48 -1.26 2.94 4.04
C LEU A 48 -0.29 2.22 3.10
N GLY A 49 -0.74 1.09 2.52
CA GLY A 49 0.04 0.33 1.56
C GLY A 49 1.23 -0.44 2.17
N VAL A 50 1.11 -0.92 3.42
CA VAL A 50 2.21 -1.59 4.13
C VAL A 50 1.84 -3.01 4.56
N LEU A 51 0.74 -3.20 5.29
CA LEU A 51 0.47 -4.47 5.97
C LEU A 51 0.22 -5.66 5.03
N HIS A 52 -0.12 -5.43 3.76
CA HIS A 52 -0.24 -6.49 2.76
C HIS A 52 1.12 -7.07 2.30
N HIS A 53 2.23 -6.48 2.72
CA HIS A 53 3.57 -7.02 2.54
C HIS A 53 4.05 -7.85 3.74
N ILE A 54 3.25 -7.97 4.80
CA ILE A 54 3.55 -8.79 5.98
C ILE A 54 2.91 -10.17 5.81
N PRO A 55 3.63 -11.28 6.09
CA PRO A 55 3.11 -12.64 5.89
C PRO A 55 1.76 -12.91 6.56
N ASP A 56 1.58 -12.45 7.79
CA ASP A 56 0.32 -12.52 8.53
C ASP A 56 -0.28 -11.12 8.69
N THR A 57 -1.03 -10.69 7.68
CA THR A 57 -1.72 -9.39 7.67
C THR A 57 -2.75 -9.30 8.80
N GLN A 58 -3.44 -10.40 9.12
CA GLN A 58 -4.42 -10.46 10.22
C GLN A 58 -3.76 -10.14 11.56
N LYS A 59 -2.62 -10.81 11.84
CA LYS A 59 -1.84 -10.56 13.06
C LYS A 59 -1.35 -9.11 13.10
N ALA A 60 -0.82 -8.59 12.02
CA ALA A 60 -0.31 -7.22 11.95
C ALA A 60 -1.40 -6.16 12.23
N ILE A 61 -2.63 -6.36 11.74
CA ILE A 61 -3.78 -5.50 12.08
C ILE A 61 -4.11 -5.60 13.57
N LYS A 62 -4.06 -6.81 14.15
CA LYS A 62 -4.29 -7.02 15.58
C LYS A 62 -3.22 -6.35 16.43
N ASP A 63 -1.96 -6.41 16.02
CA ASP A 63 -0.85 -5.75 16.72
C ASP A 63 -1.01 -4.21 16.69
N CYS A 64 -1.48 -3.64 15.57
CA CYS A 64 -1.87 -2.23 15.51
C CYS A 64 -3.01 -1.91 16.47
N ALA A 65 -4.02 -2.77 16.57
CA ALA A 65 -5.16 -2.58 17.45
C ALA A 65 -4.77 -2.52 18.93
N ILE A 66 -3.77 -3.31 19.34
CA ILE A 66 -3.27 -3.34 20.72
C ILE A 66 -2.65 -1.99 21.13
N LYS A 67 -2.04 -1.26 20.19
CA LYS A 67 -1.41 0.04 20.47
C LYS A 67 -2.42 1.19 20.56
N LEU A 68 -3.62 1.00 19.99
CA LEU A 68 -4.66 2.03 19.93
C LEU A 68 -5.51 2.05 21.19
N LYS A 69 -5.84 3.24 21.66
CA LYS A 69 -6.83 3.44 22.72
C LYS A 69 -8.22 2.98 22.28
N LYS A 70 -9.06 2.64 23.23
CA LYS A 70 -10.48 2.37 22.98
C LYS A 70 -11.14 3.60 22.32
N GLY A 71 -11.88 3.35 21.25
CA GLY A 71 -12.52 4.40 20.44
C GLY A 71 -11.59 5.10 19.44
N ALA A 72 -10.28 4.83 19.45
CA ALA A 72 -9.33 5.46 18.54
C ALA A 72 -9.58 5.02 17.08
N PRO A 73 -9.54 5.95 16.11
CA PRO A 73 -9.66 5.62 14.70
C PRO A 73 -8.39 4.98 14.14
N PHE A 74 -8.59 4.05 13.20
CA PHE A 74 -7.53 3.41 12.43
C PHE A 74 -7.80 3.55 10.94
N LEU A 75 -6.92 4.23 10.20
CA LEU A 75 -6.99 4.38 8.77
C LEU A 75 -6.10 3.31 8.11
N LEU A 76 -6.72 2.42 7.34
CA LEU A 76 -6.06 1.30 6.68
C LEU A 76 -6.24 1.38 5.18
N TYR A 77 -5.15 1.12 4.42
CA TYR A 77 -5.19 0.83 3.00
C TYR A 77 -4.42 -0.46 2.72
N LEU A 78 -5.12 -1.44 2.13
CA LEU A 78 -4.56 -2.68 1.60
C LEU A 78 -4.83 -2.78 0.11
N TYR A 79 -3.99 -3.54 -0.62
CA TYR A 79 -4.21 -3.76 -2.03
C TYR A 79 -5.44 -4.63 -2.27
N TYR A 80 -6.32 -4.17 -3.18
CA TYR A 80 -7.54 -4.88 -3.53
C TYR A 80 -7.28 -6.01 -4.55
N ASP A 81 -8.10 -7.04 -4.53
CA ASP A 81 -7.95 -8.29 -5.29
C ASP A 81 -8.51 -8.25 -6.71
N PHE A 82 -8.93 -7.06 -7.18
CA PHE A 82 -9.55 -6.85 -8.49
C PHE A 82 -10.88 -7.60 -8.68
N GLU A 83 -11.66 -7.81 -7.61
CA GLU A 83 -12.93 -8.53 -7.68
C GLU A 83 -13.91 -7.96 -8.71
N ASP A 84 -13.84 -6.65 -8.99
CA ASP A 84 -14.62 -5.89 -9.95
C ASP A 84 -14.06 -5.89 -11.39
N LYS A 85 -12.86 -6.46 -11.62
CA LYS A 85 -12.20 -6.42 -12.93
C LYS A 85 -12.54 -7.62 -13.82
N PRO A 86 -12.56 -7.44 -15.16
CA PRO A 86 -12.82 -8.51 -16.12
C PRO A 86 -11.82 -9.68 -16.00
N ALA A 87 -12.25 -10.88 -16.42
CA ALA A 87 -11.43 -12.09 -16.35
C ALA A 87 -10.09 -11.95 -17.10
N LEU A 88 -10.09 -11.30 -18.27
CA LEU A 88 -8.86 -11.03 -19.04
C LEU A 88 -7.86 -10.19 -18.25
N PHE A 89 -8.33 -9.15 -17.54
CA PHE A 89 -7.48 -8.33 -16.69
C PHE A 89 -6.83 -9.19 -15.57
N LYS A 90 -7.64 -10.03 -14.90
CA LYS A 90 -7.16 -10.94 -13.85
C LYS A 90 -6.14 -11.95 -14.40
N LEU A 91 -6.31 -12.45 -15.61
CA LEU A 91 -5.36 -13.35 -16.25
C LEU A 91 -4.02 -12.65 -16.53
N ILE A 92 -4.04 -11.48 -17.16
CA ILE A 92 -2.85 -10.68 -17.44
C ILE A 92 -2.12 -10.37 -16.13
N TRP A 93 -2.87 -9.97 -15.11
CA TRP A 93 -2.31 -9.70 -13.80
C TRP A 93 -1.62 -10.93 -13.20
N LYS A 94 -2.24 -12.12 -13.25
CA LYS A 94 -1.65 -13.38 -12.76
C LYS A 94 -0.36 -13.73 -13.50
N LEU A 95 -0.32 -13.56 -14.82
CA LEU A 95 0.88 -13.81 -15.62
C LEU A 95 2.03 -12.85 -15.24
N THR A 96 1.75 -11.57 -15.11
CA THR A 96 2.74 -10.58 -14.67
C THR A 96 3.22 -10.85 -13.24
N ASP A 97 2.32 -11.30 -12.36
CA ASP A 97 2.65 -11.68 -10.99
C ASP A 97 3.56 -12.91 -10.94
N LEU A 98 3.34 -13.88 -11.80
CA LEU A 98 4.21 -15.05 -11.93
C LEU A 98 5.66 -14.64 -12.33
N ILE A 99 5.80 -13.72 -13.30
CA ILE A 99 7.10 -13.16 -13.72
C ILE A 99 7.73 -12.41 -12.54
N ARG A 100 6.96 -11.62 -11.83
CA ARG A 100 7.40 -10.93 -10.62
C ARG A 100 8.00 -11.91 -9.60
N LEU A 101 7.22 -12.91 -9.21
CA LEU A 101 7.59 -13.85 -8.15
C LEU A 101 8.78 -14.75 -8.54
N LYS A 102 8.79 -15.26 -9.78
CA LYS A 102 9.81 -16.22 -10.21
C LYS A 102 11.12 -15.59 -10.65
N VAL A 103 11.07 -14.35 -11.17
CA VAL A 103 12.22 -13.70 -11.79
C VAL A 103 12.56 -12.39 -11.07
N ILE A 104 11.73 -11.35 -11.23
CA ILE A 104 12.12 -9.97 -10.90
C ILE A 104 12.41 -9.79 -9.40
N SER A 105 11.56 -10.34 -8.54
CA SER A 105 11.71 -10.19 -7.08
C SER A 105 12.97 -10.83 -6.50
N LYS A 106 13.57 -11.78 -7.23
CA LYS A 106 14.79 -12.51 -6.83
C LYS A 106 16.08 -11.83 -7.28
N LEU A 107 16.00 -10.87 -8.19
CA LEU A 107 17.17 -10.18 -8.73
C LEU A 107 17.86 -9.32 -7.67
N PRO A 108 19.17 -9.09 -7.83
CA PRO A 108 19.90 -8.12 -7.02
C PRO A 108 19.27 -6.72 -7.08
N PRO A 109 19.33 -5.91 -5.99
CA PRO A 109 18.60 -4.63 -5.90
C PRO A 109 18.87 -3.67 -7.07
N ARG A 110 20.11 -3.58 -7.55
CA ARG A 110 20.50 -2.71 -8.68
C ARG A 110 19.81 -3.13 -9.97
N ILE A 111 19.91 -4.43 -10.33
CA ILE A 111 19.30 -4.99 -11.55
C ILE A 111 17.77 -4.87 -11.47
N LYS A 112 17.19 -5.19 -10.32
CA LYS A 112 15.77 -5.04 -10.06
C LYS A 112 15.29 -3.61 -10.32
N LYS A 113 15.95 -2.61 -9.74
CA LYS A 113 15.64 -1.20 -9.96
C LYS A 113 15.70 -0.82 -11.43
N THR A 114 16.73 -1.26 -12.16
CA THR A 114 16.87 -1.00 -13.61
C THR A 114 15.71 -1.61 -14.40
N ILE A 115 15.38 -2.89 -14.16
CA ILE A 115 14.27 -3.56 -14.85
C ILE A 115 12.93 -2.86 -14.54
N CYS A 116 12.66 -2.52 -13.29
CA CYS A 116 11.45 -1.80 -12.93
C CYS A 116 11.38 -0.41 -13.57
N SER A 117 12.51 0.28 -13.71
CA SER A 117 12.58 1.54 -14.45
C SER A 117 12.31 1.36 -15.94
N ILE A 118 12.81 0.30 -16.55
CA ILE A 118 12.50 -0.04 -17.96
C ILE A 118 11.00 -0.31 -18.11
N ILE A 119 10.41 -1.09 -17.23
CA ILE A 119 8.94 -1.33 -17.21
C ILE A 119 8.18 0.00 -17.09
N ALA A 120 8.64 0.90 -16.21
CA ALA A 120 8.01 2.21 -16.07
C ALA A 120 8.10 3.04 -17.36
N ILE A 121 9.23 3.03 -18.06
CA ILE A 121 9.42 3.76 -19.32
C ILE A 121 8.63 3.14 -20.47
N THR A 122 8.63 1.81 -20.59
CA THR A 122 8.08 1.12 -21.76
C THR A 122 6.62 0.76 -21.65
N ILE A 123 6.08 0.66 -20.43
CA ILE A 123 4.69 0.25 -20.18
C ILE A 123 3.90 1.35 -19.47
N TYR A 124 4.35 1.78 -18.27
CA TYR A 124 3.58 2.75 -17.49
C TYR A 124 3.44 4.10 -18.18
N TYR A 125 4.56 4.65 -18.62
CA TYR A 125 4.57 5.98 -19.21
C TYR A 125 3.77 6.08 -20.51
N PRO A 126 3.93 5.19 -21.50
CA PRO A 126 3.13 5.26 -22.73
C PRO A 126 1.63 5.08 -22.48
N LEU A 127 1.23 4.09 -21.66
CA LEU A 127 -0.19 3.85 -21.36
C LEU A 127 -0.81 5.00 -20.59
N ALA A 128 -0.09 5.57 -19.62
CA ALA A 128 -0.54 6.73 -18.88
C ALA A 128 -0.73 7.96 -19.80
N LYS A 129 0.25 8.23 -20.67
CA LYS A 129 0.15 9.34 -21.64
C LYS A 129 -0.93 9.13 -22.69
N PHE A 130 -1.08 7.92 -23.17
CA PHE A 130 -2.18 7.55 -24.07
C PHE A 130 -3.55 7.79 -23.40
N SER A 131 -3.71 7.32 -22.16
CA SER A 131 -4.95 7.59 -21.39
C SER A 131 -5.23 9.09 -21.23
N ARG A 132 -4.16 9.90 -21.01
CA ARG A 132 -4.33 11.35 -20.91
C ARG A 132 -4.82 11.99 -22.23
N ILE A 133 -4.29 11.53 -23.37
CA ILE A 133 -4.73 12.01 -24.69
C ILE A 133 -6.20 11.67 -24.91
N LEU A 134 -6.60 10.43 -24.61
CA LEU A 134 -8.00 10.01 -24.75
C LEU A 134 -8.94 10.80 -23.82
N GLU A 135 -8.51 11.10 -22.60
CA GLU A 135 -9.26 11.94 -21.66
C GLU A 135 -9.47 13.37 -22.22
N ILE A 136 -8.42 13.97 -22.82
CA ILE A 136 -8.50 15.28 -23.45
C ILE A 136 -9.50 15.25 -24.65
N LEU A 137 -9.61 14.14 -25.34
CA LEU A 137 -10.59 13.91 -26.41
C LEU A 137 -12.00 13.61 -25.89
N GLY A 138 -12.23 13.67 -24.57
CA GLY A 138 -13.55 13.45 -23.96
C GLY A 138 -13.94 11.98 -23.78
N LEU A 139 -13.02 11.04 -23.94
CA LEU A 139 -13.29 9.61 -23.78
C LEU A 139 -13.11 9.16 -22.31
N ASN A 140 -13.94 8.21 -21.88
CA ASN A 140 -13.78 7.60 -20.55
C ASN A 140 -12.57 6.66 -20.55
N VAL A 141 -11.63 6.92 -19.64
CA VAL A 141 -10.36 6.19 -19.54
C VAL A 141 -10.26 5.31 -18.29
N GLU A 142 -11.29 5.22 -17.46
CA GLU A 142 -11.27 4.50 -16.17
C GLU A 142 -10.95 3.00 -16.30
N ASN A 143 -11.29 2.41 -17.45
CA ASN A 143 -11.04 1.00 -17.73
C ASN A 143 -9.70 0.75 -18.46
N ILE A 144 -8.94 1.79 -18.78
CA ILE A 144 -7.63 1.66 -19.41
C ILE A 144 -6.61 1.34 -18.33
N PRO A 145 -5.80 0.27 -18.50
CA PRO A 145 -4.74 -0.04 -17.55
C PRO A 145 -3.81 1.15 -17.34
N LEU A 146 -3.44 1.40 -16.08
CA LEU A 146 -2.54 2.49 -15.68
C LEU A 146 -3.04 3.92 -15.96
N SER A 147 -4.33 4.09 -16.27
CA SER A 147 -4.94 5.42 -16.46
C SER A 147 -4.82 6.32 -15.22
N ASP A 148 -4.77 5.75 -14.02
CA ASP A 148 -4.57 6.48 -12.76
C ASP A 148 -3.24 7.24 -12.69
N TYR A 149 -2.27 6.86 -13.54
CA TYR A 149 -0.96 7.52 -13.63
C TYR A 149 -0.91 8.66 -14.65
N ARG A 150 -1.97 8.91 -15.42
CA ARG A 150 -1.98 9.89 -16.53
C ARG A 150 -1.59 11.31 -16.13
N ASN A 151 -1.87 11.67 -14.88
CA ASN A 151 -1.54 12.98 -14.29
C ASN A 151 -0.39 12.93 -13.26
N LYS A 152 0.26 11.75 -13.11
CA LYS A 152 1.36 11.59 -12.15
C LYS A 152 2.72 11.77 -12.82
N SER A 153 3.73 12.08 -12.01
CA SER A 153 5.11 12.20 -12.49
C SER A 153 5.71 10.82 -12.83
N PHE A 154 6.73 10.82 -13.67
CA PHE A 154 7.49 9.60 -13.99
C PHE A 154 8.13 9.00 -12.73
N TYR A 155 8.55 9.83 -11.77
CA TYR A 155 9.09 9.37 -10.48
C TYR A 155 8.09 8.47 -9.74
N ILE A 156 6.82 8.88 -9.68
CA ILE A 156 5.76 8.05 -9.05
C ILE A 156 5.59 6.74 -9.82
N MET A 157 5.51 6.79 -11.16
CA MET A 157 5.38 5.56 -11.97
C MET A 157 6.54 4.59 -11.75
N SER A 158 7.78 5.10 -11.67
CA SER A 158 8.98 4.29 -11.45
C SER A 158 9.01 3.67 -10.05
N ASN A 159 8.60 4.42 -9.02
CA ASN A 159 8.51 3.89 -7.65
C ASN A 159 7.43 2.83 -7.53
N ASP A 160 6.27 3.06 -8.13
CA ASP A 160 5.17 2.10 -8.09
C ASP A 160 5.50 0.83 -8.90
N ALA A 161 6.22 0.97 -10.03
CA ALA A 161 6.74 -0.20 -10.74
C ALA A 161 7.75 -0.99 -9.90
N LEU A 162 8.62 -0.30 -9.15
CA LEU A 162 9.56 -0.96 -8.23
C LEU A 162 8.84 -1.64 -7.07
N ASP A 163 7.85 -1.00 -6.48
CA ASP A 163 7.02 -1.58 -5.42
C ASP A 163 6.30 -2.83 -5.93
N ARG A 164 5.60 -2.72 -7.05
CA ARG A 164 4.84 -3.82 -7.63
C ARG A 164 5.69 -5.00 -8.07
N PHE A 165 6.80 -4.77 -8.79
CA PHE A 165 7.60 -5.85 -9.37
C PHE A 165 8.80 -6.24 -8.52
N GLY A 166 9.24 -5.35 -7.64
CA GLY A 166 10.42 -5.55 -6.80
C GLY A 166 10.18 -6.29 -5.51
N THR A 167 8.95 -6.29 -4.99
CA THR A 167 8.60 -6.91 -3.71
C THR A 167 8.46 -8.43 -3.82
N LYS A 168 8.87 -9.15 -2.78
CA LYS A 168 8.76 -10.62 -2.73
C LYS A 168 7.36 -11.07 -2.33
N LEU A 169 6.72 -10.35 -1.44
CA LEU A 169 5.39 -10.65 -0.92
C LEU A 169 4.46 -9.47 -1.21
N GLU A 170 3.39 -9.74 -1.90
CA GLU A 170 2.28 -8.82 -2.10
C GLU A 170 0.99 -9.64 -2.00
N GLN A 171 0.17 -9.31 -1.03
CA GLN A 171 -1.12 -9.94 -0.83
C GLN A 171 -2.22 -8.96 -1.25
N ARG A 172 -3.32 -9.50 -1.76
CA ARG A 172 -4.49 -8.72 -2.17
C ARG A 172 -5.72 -9.26 -1.49
N PHE A 173 -6.60 -8.36 -1.13
CA PHE A 173 -7.75 -8.68 -0.28
C PHE A 173 -9.04 -8.13 -0.89
N SER A 174 -10.11 -8.89 -0.76
CA SER A 174 -11.47 -8.40 -1.01
C SER A 174 -11.91 -7.46 0.11
N LYS A 175 -12.92 -6.65 -0.17
CA LYS A 175 -13.57 -5.82 0.85
C LYS A 175 -14.09 -6.65 2.03
N LYS A 176 -14.56 -7.88 1.74
CA LYS A 176 -15.04 -8.83 2.75
C LYS A 176 -13.91 -9.30 3.64
N ASP A 177 -12.74 -9.64 3.06
CA ASP A 177 -11.58 -10.10 3.84
C ASP A 177 -11.09 -9.00 4.78
N ILE A 178 -10.94 -7.77 4.28
CA ILE A 178 -10.52 -6.62 5.10
C ILE A 178 -11.52 -6.38 6.24
N THR A 179 -12.82 -6.44 5.93
CA THR A 179 -13.86 -6.27 6.96
C THR A 179 -13.75 -7.34 8.04
N ASN A 180 -13.52 -8.61 7.66
CA ASN A 180 -13.38 -9.71 8.61
C ASN A 180 -12.11 -9.54 9.45
N MET A 181 -10.97 -9.21 8.82
CA MET A 181 -9.71 -8.98 9.52
C MET A 181 -9.82 -7.86 10.56
N LEU A 182 -10.46 -6.75 10.21
CA LEU A 182 -10.68 -5.64 11.13
C LEU A 182 -11.60 -6.05 12.30
N LYS A 183 -12.73 -6.72 12.02
CA LYS A 183 -13.63 -7.21 13.08
C LYS A 183 -12.94 -8.18 14.03
N ASN A 184 -12.19 -9.14 13.48
CA ASN A 184 -11.42 -10.11 14.27
C ASN A 184 -10.30 -9.48 15.10
N SER A 185 -9.89 -8.25 14.74
CA SER A 185 -8.89 -7.46 15.47
C SER A 185 -9.51 -6.46 16.47
N GLY A 186 -10.83 -6.52 16.67
CA GLY A 186 -11.53 -5.66 17.62
C GLY A 186 -11.85 -4.26 17.10
N PHE A 187 -12.02 -4.11 15.78
CA PHE A 187 -12.50 -2.85 15.20
C PHE A 187 -13.99 -2.93 14.83
N HIS A 188 -14.66 -1.78 14.90
CA HIS A 188 -16.07 -1.60 14.51
C HIS A 188 -16.22 -0.34 13.65
N LYS A 189 -17.46 -0.04 13.18
CA LYS A 189 -17.80 1.13 12.36
C LYS A 189 -16.88 1.28 11.15
N ILE A 190 -16.67 0.16 10.41
CA ILE A 190 -15.78 0.10 9.27
C ILE A 190 -16.42 0.79 8.07
N THR A 191 -15.82 1.85 7.57
CA THR A 191 -16.29 2.62 6.42
C THR A 191 -15.20 2.66 5.35
N PHE A 192 -15.53 2.21 4.13
CA PHE A 192 -14.63 2.22 2.98
C PHE A 192 -14.80 3.47 2.14
N SER A 193 -13.71 3.93 1.53
CA SER A 193 -13.74 4.94 0.49
C SER A 193 -14.43 4.39 -0.77
N ASN A 194 -15.23 5.23 -1.43
CA ASN A 194 -15.84 4.92 -2.73
C ASN A 194 -14.96 5.35 -3.93
N LYS A 195 -13.79 5.93 -3.65
CA LYS A 195 -12.84 6.43 -4.66
C LYS A 195 -11.53 5.69 -4.56
N THR A 196 -10.75 5.74 -5.63
CA THR A 196 -9.38 5.25 -5.64
C THR A 196 -8.51 6.02 -4.62
N PRO A 197 -7.53 5.36 -3.98
CA PRO A 197 -7.28 3.92 -4.05
C PRO A 197 -8.37 3.14 -3.30
N TYR A 198 -8.90 2.13 -3.98
CA TYR A 198 -9.94 1.27 -3.40
C TYR A 198 -9.40 0.53 -2.17
N TRP A 199 -10.31 0.18 -1.26
CA TRP A 199 -10.04 -0.50 0.02
C TRP A 199 -9.23 0.33 1.01
N THR A 200 -9.26 1.67 0.85
CA THR A 200 -8.97 2.56 1.96
C THR A 200 -10.18 2.61 2.87
N CYS A 201 -9.99 2.30 4.13
CA CYS A 201 -11.08 2.30 5.12
C CYS A 201 -10.65 2.93 6.43
N ILE A 202 -11.62 3.52 7.12
CA ILE A 202 -11.50 3.95 8.51
C ILE A 202 -12.34 3.04 9.38
N SER A 203 -11.81 2.69 10.55
CA SER A 203 -12.48 1.86 11.55
C SER A 203 -12.12 2.37 12.94
N TYR A 204 -12.83 1.93 13.97
CA TYR A 204 -12.64 2.41 15.33
C TYR A 204 -12.38 1.23 16.27
N LYS A 205 -11.40 1.35 17.16
CA LYS A 205 -11.09 0.34 18.16
C LYS A 205 -12.26 0.15 19.13
N ALA A 206 -12.70 -1.08 19.36
CA ALA A 206 -13.76 -1.39 20.33
C ALA A 206 -13.32 -1.22 21.77
#